data_b129b48ded9c0a5e826ebca641f4a987
#
_entry.id   b129b48ded9c0a5e826ebca641f4a987
#
_cell.length_a   1.000
_cell.length_b   1.000
_cell.length_c   1.000
_cell.angle_alpha   90.00
_cell.angle_beta   90.00
_cell.angle_gamma   90.00
#
_symmetry.space_group_name_H-M   'P 1'
#
loop_
_entity.id
_entity.type
_entity.pdbx_description
1 polymer ?
#
loop_
_entity_poly.entity_id
_entity_poly.type
_entity_poly.pdbx_seq_one_letter_code
_entity_poly.pdbx_strand_id
1 'polypeptide(L)'
;MGLPEFRVATVDHMRNGVVRVRGKELDSSQAGKLAFQLFFGFGCFASAIFFFSSYSESGFDDSYYLLQSAALPLAFFTVVGLIPYLLLTYGLHLMRVVSGHHKLWWDDFTFDGETVKSRRFRFKASEISSVEPGIKKFPDLDSWYYASVVDSDGIEIGRVMVVRSDRKKMVSYLSELFGAS
;
A
#
# COMPACT_ATOMS: atom_id res chain seq x y z
N MET A 1 1.75 -22.68 21.37
CA MET A 1 2.24 -21.29 21.36
C MET A 1 1.12 -20.38 20.88
N GLY A 2 0.83 -19.28 21.59
CA GLY A 2 -0.13 -18.28 21.10
C GLY A 2 0.45 -17.54 19.89
N LEU A 3 -0.42 -17.19 18.95
CA LEU A 3 -0.03 -16.38 17.78
C LEU A 3 0.55 -15.04 18.24
N PRO A 4 1.66 -14.58 17.66
CA PRO A 4 2.18 -13.26 17.96
C PRO A 4 1.23 -12.21 17.42
N GLU A 5 0.71 -11.34 18.29
CA GLU A 5 -0.04 -10.18 17.88
C GLU A 5 0.90 -9.08 17.37
N PHE A 6 0.69 -8.64 16.14
CA PHE A 6 1.37 -7.51 15.53
C PHE A 6 0.37 -6.36 15.36
N ARG A 7 0.84 -5.11 15.38
CA ARG A 7 -0.04 -3.94 15.22
C ARG A 7 -0.67 -3.81 13.84
N VAL A 8 0.03 -4.24 12.82
CA VAL A 8 -0.40 -4.06 11.41
C VAL A 8 -0.26 -5.33 10.59
N ALA A 9 0.77 -6.13 10.86
CA ALA A 9 0.92 -7.43 10.22
C ALA A 9 -0.03 -8.44 10.87
N THR A 10 -0.56 -9.37 10.08
CA THR A 10 -1.40 -10.47 10.57
C THR A 10 -0.75 -11.80 10.28
N VAL A 11 -0.89 -12.72 11.21
CA VAL A 11 -0.42 -14.09 11.10
C VAL A 11 -1.60 -15.01 11.34
N ASP A 12 -1.98 -15.78 10.33
CA ASP A 12 -3.11 -16.69 10.37
C ASP A 12 -2.63 -18.13 10.22
N HIS A 13 -3.04 -19.00 11.13
CA HIS A 13 -2.90 -20.45 10.95
C HIS A 13 -4.06 -20.99 10.14
N MET A 14 -3.76 -21.45 8.94
CA MET A 14 -4.75 -22.10 8.08
C MET A 14 -4.94 -23.57 8.46
N ARG A 15 -6.02 -24.19 7.97
CA ARG A 15 -6.19 -25.63 8.08
C ARG A 15 -4.99 -26.32 7.41
N ASN A 16 -4.51 -27.43 7.98
CA ASN A 16 -3.35 -28.23 7.52
C ASN A 16 -1.96 -27.69 7.88
N GLY A 17 -1.84 -26.88 8.95
CA GLY A 17 -0.51 -26.44 9.43
C GLY A 17 0.14 -25.34 8.56
N VAL A 18 -0.56 -24.84 7.55
CA VAL A 18 -0.07 -23.74 6.73
C VAL A 18 -0.19 -22.42 7.49
N VAL A 19 0.89 -21.67 7.56
CA VAL A 19 0.91 -20.33 8.15
C VAL A 19 0.84 -19.29 7.05
N ARG A 20 -0.08 -18.33 7.16
CA ARG A 20 -0.16 -17.18 6.28
C ARG A 20 0.31 -15.94 7.01
N VAL A 21 1.26 -15.25 6.43
CA VAL A 21 1.78 -13.97 6.95
C VAL A 21 1.45 -12.87 5.97
N ARG A 22 0.78 -11.82 6.48
CA ARG A 22 0.55 -10.58 5.74
C ARG A 22 1.32 -9.47 6.43
N GLY A 23 2.26 -8.87 5.73
CA GLY A 23 2.97 -7.68 6.17
C GLY A 23 2.09 -6.42 6.11
N LYS A 24 2.66 -5.30 6.53
CA LYS A 24 2.03 -3.99 6.35
C LYS A 24 1.95 -3.70 4.84
N GLU A 25 0.73 -3.60 4.31
CA GLU A 25 0.56 -3.11 2.95
C GLU A 25 1.01 -1.65 2.84
N LEU A 26 1.85 -1.37 1.84
CA LEU A 26 2.14 0.00 1.42
C LEU A 26 0.92 0.55 0.70
N ASP A 27 0.03 1.16 1.46
CA ASP A 27 -1.23 1.66 0.94
C ASP A 27 -1.07 3.00 0.20
N SER A 28 -0.40 2.92 -0.97
CA SER A 28 -0.36 4.05 -1.92
C SER A 28 -1.76 4.38 -2.47
N SER A 29 -2.70 3.44 -2.36
CA SER A 29 -4.07 3.65 -2.82
C SER A 29 -4.85 4.58 -1.90
N GLN A 30 -4.58 4.59 -0.59
CA GLN A 30 -5.24 5.51 0.35
C GLN A 30 -4.84 6.96 0.09
N ALA A 31 -3.56 7.23 -0.14
CA ALA A 31 -3.10 8.58 -0.49
C ALA A 31 -3.72 9.08 -1.82
N GLY A 32 -3.81 8.19 -2.82
CA GLY A 32 -4.47 8.50 -4.08
C GLY A 32 -5.97 8.78 -3.91
N LYS A 33 -6.67 7.95 -3.13
CA LYS A 33 -8.09 8.14 -2.82
C LYS A 33 -8.33 9.44 -2.06
N LEU A 34 -7.49 9.76 -1.06
CA LEU A 34 -7.59 11.00 -0.31
C LEU A 34 -7.39 12.22 -1.20
N ALA A 35 -6.37 12.20 -2.07
CA ALA A 35 -6.14 13.27 -3.05
C ALA A 35 -7.35 13.45 -3.96
N PHE A 36 -7.89 12.37 -4.53
CA PHE A 36 -9.09 12.42 -5.35
C PHE A 36 -10.31 12.99 -4.60
N GLN A 37 -10.55 12.54 -3.37
CA GLN A 37 -11.66 13.03 -2.53
C GLN A 37 -11.55 14.52 -2.25
N LEU A 38 -10.34 15.03 -1.98
CA LEU A 38 -10.10 16.47 -1.78
C LEU A 38 -10.45 17.28 -3.05
N PHE A 39 -9.92 16.86 -4.21
CA PHE A 39 -10.22 17.57 -5.47
C PHE A 39 -11.70 17.50 -5.84
N PHE A 40 -12.35 16.36 -5.64
CA PHE A 40 -13.78 16.19 -5.86
C PHE A 40 -14.60 17.07 -4.92
N GLY A 41 -14.23 17.13 -3.63
CA GLY A 41 -14.85 18.02 -2.64
C GLY A 41 -14.75 19.51 -3.03
N PHE A 42 -13.57 19.94 -3.48
CA PHE A 42 -13.38 21.29 -4.03
C PHE A 42 -14.25 21.52 -5.28
N GLY A 43 -14.39 20.52 -6.14
CA GLY A 43 -15.26 20.58 -7.30
C GLY A 43 -16.73 20.80 -6.92
N CYS A 44 -17.23 20.05 -5.95
CA CYS A 44 -18.59 20.21 -5.42
C CYS A 44 -18.80 21.62 -4.83
N PHE A 45 -17.84 22.10 -4.04
CA PHE A 45 -17.91 23.43 -3.43
C PHE A 45 -17.90 24.54 -4.49
N ALA A 46 -16.98 24.49 -5.46
CA ALA A 46 -16.92 25.44 -6.56
C ALA A 46 -18.21 25.41 -7.38
N SER A 47 -18.74 24.22 -7.71
CA SER A 47 -20.00 24.06 -8.43
C SER A 47 -21.17 24.73 -7.70
N ALA A 48 -21.25 24.60 -6.38
CA ALA A 48 -22.27 25.25 -5.59
C ALA A 48 -22.15 26.78 -5.66
N ILE A 49 -20.92 27.33 -5.53
CA ILE A 49 -20.70 28.78 -5.64
C ILE A 49 -21.12 29.29 -7.03
N PHE A 50 -20.66 28.64 -8.10
CA PHE A 50 -21.00 29.08 -9.45
C PHE A 50 -22.50 28.96 -9.75
N PHE A 51 -23.15 27.89 -9.26
CA PHE A 51 -24.57 27.71 -9.39
C PHE A 51 -25.35 28.89 -8.71
N PHE A 52 -25.01 29.16 -7.42
CA PHE A 52 -25.68 30.23 -6.69
C PHE A 52 -25.41 31.61 -7.27
N SER A 53 -24.20 31.88 -7.79
CA SER A 53 -23.88 33.13 -8.47
C SER A 53 -24.73 33.27 -9.73
N SER A 54 -24.75 32.25 -10.58
CA SER A 54 -25.54 32.28 -11.84
C SER A 54 -27.04 32.37 -11.57
N TYR A 55 -27.53 31.71 -10.51
CA TYR A 55 -28.92 31.78 -10.06
C TYR A 55 -29.29 33.20 -9.60
N SER A 56 -28.39 33.89 -8.88
CA SER A 56 -28.63 35.26 -8.44
C SER A 56 -28.69 36.27 -9.61
N GLU A 57 -28.03 35.95 -10.72
CA GLU A 57 -28.00 36.81 -11.92
C GLU A 57 -29.19 36.57 -12.88
N SER A 58 -29.54 35.30 -13.14
CA SER A 58 -30.50 34.89 -14.16
C SER A 58 -31.81 34.28 -13.63
N GLY A 59 -31.88 33.96 -12.31
CA GLY A 59 -32.98 33.19 -11.76
C GLY A 59 -33.03 31.80 -12.37
N PHE A 60 -34.23 31.24 -12.53
CA PHE A 60 -34.46 29.96 -13.22
C PHE A 60 -34.76 30.09 -14.71
N ASP A 61 -34.71 31.30 -15.28
CA ASP A 61 -35.13 31.56 -16.66
C ASP A 61 -34.20 30.87 -17.67
N ASP A 62 -32.90 30.67 -17.32
CA ASP A 62 -31.95 29.96 -18.14
C ASP A 62 -31.40 28.71 -17.39
N SER A 63 -32.20 27.67 -17.36
CA SER A 63 -31.84 26.39 -16.71
C SER A 63 -30.61 25.69 -17.33
N TYR A 64 -30.36 25.93 -18.64
CA TYR A 64 -29.18 25.39 -19.32
C TYR A 64 -27.89 26.06 -18.82
N TYR A 65 -27.91 27.39 -18.70
CA TYR A 65 -26.77 28.15 -18.17
C TYR A 65 -26.46 27.78 -16.71
N LEU A 66 -27.49 27.60 -15.87
CA LEU A 66 -27.33 27.14 -14.48
C LEU A 66 -26.69 25.74 -14.40
N LEU A 67 -27.16 24.80 -15.23
CA LEU A 67 -26.60 23.47 -15.28
C LEU A 67 -25.14 23.49 -15.73
N GLN A 68 -24.82 24.27 -16.75
CA GLN A 68 -23.45 24.39 -17.27
C GLN A 68 -22.51 25.02 -16.24
N SER A 69 -22.95 26.08 -15.55
CA SER A 69 -22.15 26.75 -14.50
C SER A 69 -21.79 25.85 -13.35
N ALA A 70 -22.66 24.90 -12.99
CA ALA A 70 -22.38 23.90 -11.95
C ALA A 70 -21.55 22.71 -12.48
N ALA A 71 -21.82 22.24 -13.68
CA ALA A 71 -21.20 21.04 -14.24
C ALA A 71 -19.72 21.25 -14.62
N LEU A 72 -19.35 22.40 -15.16
CA LEU A 72 -17.99 22.68 -15.61
C LEU A 72 -16.94 22.63 -14.48
N PRO A 73 -17.12 23.31 -13.33
CA PRO A 73 -16.17 23.21 -12.23
C PRO A 73 -16.06 21.77 -11.68
N LEU A 74 -17.18 21.09 -11.55
CA LEU A 74 -17.19 19.71 -11.07
C LEU A 74 -16.40 18.78 -12.01
N ALA A 75 -16.65 18.87 -13.32
CA ALA A 75 -15.92 18.08 -14.32
C ALA A 75 -14.43 18.40 -14.31
N PHE A 76 -14.06 19.69 -14.25
CA PHE A 76 -12.66 20.12 -14.20
C PHE A 76 -11.93 19.53 -12.98
N PHE A 77 -12.45 19.73 -11.77
CA PHE A 77 -11.81 19.23 -10.55
C PHE A 77 -11.82 17.70 -10.47
N THR A 78 -12.81 17.03 -11.05
CA THR A 78 -12.82 15.55 -11.14
C THR A 78 -11.69 15.05 -12.03
N VAL A 79 -11.50 15.65 -13.22
CA VAL A 79 -10.42 15.29 -14.15
C VAL A 79 -9.05 15.59 -13.54
N VAL A 80 -8.86 16.78 -12.95
CA VAL A 80 -7.62 17.17 -12.30
C VAL A 80 -7.31 16.25 -11.11
N GLY A 81 -8.32 15.86 -10.33
CA GLY A 81 -8.16 14.92 -9.20
C GLY A 81 -7.84 13.49 -9.63
N LEU A 82 -8.24 13.07 -10.82
CA LEU A 82 -7.87 11.75 -11.37
C LEU A 82 -6.36 11.62 -11.62
N ILE A 83 -5.68 12.69 -11.98
CA ILE A 83 -4.24 12.68 -12.27
C ILE A 83 -3.43 12.23 -11.04
N PRO A 84 -3.49 12.87 -9.86
CA PRO A 84 -2.76 12.41 -8.68
C PRO A 84 -3.24 11.03 -8.21
N TYR A 85 -4.52 10.70 -8.34
CA TYR A 85 -5.02 9.35 -8.04
C TYR A 85 -4.33 8.29 -8.89
N LEU A 86 -4.27 8.48 -10.22
CA LEU A 86 -3.64 7.53 -11.13
C LEU A 86 -2.13 7.47 -10.91
N LEU A 87 -1.46 8.61 -10.72
CA LEU A 87 -0.03 8.67 -10.46
C LEU A 87 0.34 7.98 -9.14
N LEU A 88 -0.39 8.22 -8.06
CA LEU A 88 -0.11 7.61 -6.76
C LEU A 88 -0.49 6.12 -6.72
N THR A 89 -1.56 5.73 -7.40
CA THR A 89 -2.02 4.33 -7.37
C THR A 89 -1.25 3.46 -8.36
N TYR A 90 -1.09 3.90 -9.60
CA TYR A 90 -0.50 3.12 -10.67
C TYR A 90 0.96 3.48 -10.97
N GLY A 91 1.34 4.76 -10.88
CA GLY A 91 2.70 5.21 -11.13
C GLY A 91 3.69 4.63 -10.12
N LEU A 92 3.34 4.63 -8.84
CA LEU A 92 4.16 3.99 -7.80
C LEU A 92 4.21 2.46 -7.98
N HIS A 93 3.11 1.84 -8.40
CA HIS A 93 3.09 0.42 -8.73
C HIS A 93 4.01 0.12 -9.92
N LEU A 94 3.92 0.92 -10.98
CA LEU A 94 4.77 0.79 -12.17
C LEU A 94 6.25 0.97 -11.83
N MET A 95 6.58 2.01 -11.04
CA MET A 95 7.96 2.23 -10.58
C MET A 95 8.50 1.04 -9.78
N ARG A 96 7.69 0.41 -8.94
CA ARG A 96 8.07 -0.81 -8.20
C ARG A 96 8.31 -1.99 -9.14
N VAL A 97 7.48 -2.15 -10.17
CA VAL A 97 7.64 -3.20 -11.18
C VAL A 97 8.90 -2.98 -11.99
N VAL A 98 9.13 -1.77 -12.50
CA VAL A 98 10.29 -1.43 -13.35
C VAL A 98 11.61 -1.51 -12.55
N SER A 99 11.62 -1.08 -11.29
CA SER A 99 12.81 -1.13 -10.44
C SER A 99 13.16 -2.53 -9.91
N GLY A 100 12.34 -3.55 -10.22
CA GLY A 100 12.54 -4.90 -9.70
C GLY A 100 12.27 -5.05 -8.19
N HIS A 101 12.06 -3.96 -7.48
CA HIS A 101 11.83 -3.96 -6.03
C HIS A 101 10.59 -4.74 -5.59
N HIS A 102 9.62 -4.95 -6.50
CA HIS A 102 8.41 -5.72 -6.20
C HIS A 102 8.68 -7.19 -5.87
N LYS A 103 9.80 -7.76 -6.35
CA LYS A 103 10.18 -9.16 -6.05
C LYS A 103 10.65 -9.33 -4.61
N LEU A 104 11.21 -8.26 -4.03
CA LEU A 104 11.74 -8.27 -2.66
C LEU A 104 10.66 -8.05 -1.58
N TRP A 105 9.48 -7.51 -1.92
CA TRP A 105 8.44 -7.27 -0.93
C TRP A 105 7.49 -8.45 -0.79
N TRP A 106 7.50 -9.08 0.38
CA TRP A 106 6.66 -10.20 0.75
C TRP A 106 5.42 -9.69 1.53
N ASP A 107 4.51 -9.06 0.81
CA ASP A 107 3.32 -8.44 1.42
C ASP A 107 2.30 -9.48 1.92
N ASP A 108 2.18 -10.62 1.22
CA ASP A 108 1.28 -11.72 1.54
C ASP A 108 1.90 -13.03 1.06
N PHE A 109 2.21 -13.93 1.98
CA PHE A 109 2.77 -15.23 1.67
C PHE A 109 2.25 -16.32 2.60
N THR A 110 2.35 -17.55 2.16
CA THR A 110 2.02 -18.75 2.92
C THR A 110 3.27 -19.61 3.10
N PHE A 111 3.36 -20.25 4.24
CA PHE A 111 4.42 -21.20 4.57
C PHE A 111 3.79 -22.54 4.97
N ASP A 112 4.21 -23.63 4.34
CA ASP A 112 3.67 -24.99 4.55
C ASP A 112 4.61 -25.93 5.35
N GLY A 113 5.63 -25.36 5.98
CA GLY A 113 6.67 -26.11 6.70
C GLY A 113 7.94 -26.35 5.87
N GLU A 114 7.86 -26.34 4.54
CA GLU A 114 8.99 -26.55 3.63
C GLU A 114 9.17 -25.41 2.64
N THR A 115 8.06 -24.82 2.21
CA THR A 115 8.06 -23.84 1.09
C THR A 115 7.34 -22.55 1.48
N VAL A 116 7.99 -21.44 1.21
CA VAL A 116 7.38 -20.11 1.25
C VAL A 116 6.80 -19.78 -0.12
N LYS A 117 5.51 -19.50 -0.20
CA LYS A 117 4.78 -19.25 -1.44
C LYS A 117 4.03 -17.93 -1.38
N SER A 118 4.12 -17.15 -2.44
CA SER A 118 3.30 -15.98 -2.72
C SER A 118 2.81 -16.04 -4.18
N ARG A 119 1.97 -15.10 -4.58
CA ARG A 119 1.57 -14.94 -5.99
C ARG A 119 2.76 -14.69 -6.92
N ARG A 120 3.90 -14.19 -6.41
CA ARG A 120 5.03 -13.66 -7.18
C ARG A 120 6.30 -14.47 -7.04
N PHE A 121 6.43 -15.29 -6.01
CA PHE A 121 7.65 -16.05 -5.72
C PHE A 121 7.35 -17.37 -5.03
N ARG A 122 8.33 -18.26 -5.07
CA ARG A 122 8.35 -19.52 -4.35
C ARG A 122 9.79 -19.82 -3.96
N PHE A 123 10.06 -20.02 -2.67
CA PHE A 123 11.35 -20.38 -2.10
C PHE A 123 11.19 -21.58 -1.19
N LYS A 124 12.23 -22.41 -1.08
CA LYS A 124 12.30 -23.43 -0.04
C LYS A 124 12.80 -22.80 1.25
N ALA A 125 12.31 -23.24 2.42
CA ALA A 125 12.82 -22.75 3.70
C ALA A 125 14.31 -23.02 3.87
N SER A 126 14.82 -24.14 3.31
CA SER A 126 16.25 -24.48 3.30
C SER A 126 17.15 -23.50 2.52
N GLU A 127 16.59 -22.65 1.68
CA GLU A 127 17.32 -21.59 0.96
C GLU A 127 17.46 -20.31 1.81
N ILE A 128 16.73 -20.23 2.95
CA ILE A 128 16.76 -19.09 3.86
C ILE A 128 17.80 -19.35 4.95
N SER A 129 18.83 -18.50 5.02
CA SER A 129 19.89 -18.63 6.02
C SER A 129 19.65 -17.78 7.25
N SER A 130 19.17 -16.55 7.07
CA SER A 130 18.90 -15.62 8.19
C SER A 130 17.74 -14.67 7.92
N VAL A 131 17.20 -14.13 9.03
CA VAL A 131 16.23 -13.03 8.97
C VAL A 131 16.78 -11.87 9.79
N GLU A 132 16.94 -10.72 9.18
CA GLU A 132 17.61 -9.57 9.76
C GLU A 132 16.71 -8.33 9.84
N PRO A 133 16.91 -7.45 10.84
CA PRO A 133 16.17 -6.21 10.95
C PRO A 133 16.68 -5.16 9.97
N GLY A 134 15.86 -4.76 8.99
CA GLY A 134 16.20 -3.75 8.01
C GLY A 134 15.53 -2.39 8.27
N ILE A 135 16.18 -1.33 7.80
CA ILE A 135 15.64 0.04 7.78
C ILE A 135 16.01 0.69 6.45
N LYS A 136 15.01 1.24 5.77
CA LYS A 136 15.25 2.12 4.63
C LYS A 136 14.89 3.54 5.03
N LYS A 137 15.89 4.39 5.14
CA LYS A 137 15.73 5.83 5.43
C LYS A 137 15.46 6.58 4.13
N PHE A 138 14.53 7.51 4.16
CA PHE A 138 14.29 8.49 3.09
C PHE A 138 14.54 9.87 3.64
N PRO A 139 15.15 10.80 2.86
CA PRO A 139 15.53 12.13 3.36
C PRO A 139 14.35 12.93 3.93
N ASP A 140 13.16 12.82 3.30
CA ASP A 140 11.99 13.66 3.61
C ASP A 140 10.73 12.86 3.97
N LEU A 141 10.87 11.54 4.25
CA LEU A 141 9.76 10.65 4.53
C LEU A 141 10.07 9.77 5.75
N ASP A 142 9.02 9.23 6.35
CA ASP A 142 9.14 8.25 7.41
C ASP A 142 9.97 7.02 6.98
N SER A 143 10.88 6.62 7.86
CA SER A 143 11.73 5.44 7.63
C SER A 143 10.87 4.18 7.52
N TRP A 144 11.16 3.35 6.54
CA TRP A 144 10.51 2.05 6.38
C TRP A 144 11.27 1.01 7.18
N TYR A 145 10.55 0.29 8.03
CA TYR A 145 11.07 -0.80 8.84
C TYR A 145 10.62 -2.12 8.24
N TYR A 146 11.52 -3.10 8.15
CA TYR A 146 11.22 -4.40 7.60
C TYR A 146 12.04 -5.49 8.25
N ALA A 147 11.59 -6.75 8.12
CA ALA A 147 12.40 -7.94 8.31
C ALA A 147 12.95 -8.34 6.94
N SER A 148 14.27 -8.41 6.81
CA SER A 148 14.99 -8.84 5.62
C SER A 148 15.20 -10.34 5.67
N VAL A 149 14.84 -11.06 4.61
CA VAL A 149 15.08 -12.50 4.47
C VAL A 149 16.27 -12.70 3.56
N VAL A 150 17.28 -13.40 4.04
CA VAL A 150 18.58 -13.57 3.37
C VAL A 150 18.80 -15.05 3.07
N ASP A 151 19.32 -15.34 1.89
CA ASP A 151 19.67 -16.70 1.48
C ASP A 151 21.06 -17.15 1.98
N SER A 152 21.47 -18.38 1.62
CA SER A 152 22.78 -18.95 1.97
C SER A 152 23.97 -18.20 1.38
N ASP A 153 23.76 -17.43 0.31
CA ASP A 153 24.80 -16.65 -0.37
C ASP A 153 24.90 -15.22 0.19
N GLY A 154 24.10 -14.89 1.23
CA GLY A 154 24.04 -13.56 1.82
C GLY A 154 23.26 -12.57 0.99
N ILE A 155 22.47 -13.04 0.01
CA ILE A 155 21.65 -12.19 -0.86
C ILE A 155 20.27 -12.00 -0.24
N GLU A 156 19.80 -10.76 -0.18
CA GLU A 156 18.46 -10.46 0.29
C GLU A 156 17.42 -10.91 -0.75
N ILE A 157 16.63 -11.94 -0.38
CA ILE A 157 15.59 -12.53 -1.25
C ILE A 157 14.19 -12.04 -0.92
N GLY A 158 14.00 -11.42 0.24
CA GLY A 158 12.69 -10.93 0.64
C GLY A 158 12.69 -9.89 1.75
N ARG A 159 11.62 -9.09 1.80
CA ARG A 159 11.38 -8.07 2.83
C ARG A 159 9.93 -8.14 3.29
N VAL A 160 9.73 -8.31 4.57
CA VAL A 160 8.40 -8.22 5.19
C VAL A 160 8.28 -6.87 5.88
N MET A 161 7.39 -6.00 5.38
CA MET A 161 7.22 -4.67 5.93
C MET A 161 6.47 -4.70 7.25
N VAL A 162 6.97 -3.95 8.22
CA VAL A 162 6.41 -3.88 9.57
C VAL A 162 6.44 -2.44 10.11
N VAL A 163 5.77 -2.19 11.22
CA VAL A 163 5.96 -0.96 11.99
C VAL A 163 7.21 -1.08 12.86
N ARG A 164 7.79 0.07 13.25
CA ARG A 164 9.03 0.14 14.06
C ARG A 164 8.97 -0.72 15.32
N SER A 165 7.84 -0.68 16.03
CA SER A 165 7.64 -1.43 17.28
C SER A 165 7.70 -2.95 17.09
N ASP A 166 7.26 -3.45 15.96
CA ASP A 166 7.08 -4.87 15.71
C ASP A 166 8.26 -5.49 14.98
N ARG A 167 9.25 -4.69 14.55
CA ARG A 167 10.37 -5.15 13.74
C ARG A 167 11.13 -6.32 14.36
N LYS A 168 11.58 -6.18 15.62
CA LYS A 168 12.33 -7.23 16.31
C LYS A 168 11.48 -8.49 16.50
N LYS A 169 10.21 -8.31 16.85
CA LYS A 169 9.26 -9.40 17.04
C LYS A 169 9.00 -10.17 15.76
N MET A 170 8.88 -9.46 14.62
CA MET A 170 8.71 -10.10 13.31
C MET A 170 9.97 -10.85 12.87
N VAL A 171 11.16 -10.28 13.08
CA VAL A 171 12.42 -10.97 12.81
C VAL A 171 12.51 -12.26 13.60
N SER A 172 12.30 -12.22 14.91
CA SER A 172 12.33 -13.41 15.76
C SER A 172 11.31 -14.48 15.33
N TYR A 173 10.09 -14.01 15.00
CA TYR A 173 9.03 -14.91 14.56
C TYR A 173 9.37 -15.59 13.21
N LEU A 174 9.86 -14.84 12.23
CA LEU A 174 10.21 -15.39 10.92
C LEU A 174 11.46 -16.29 11.01
N SER A 175 12.46 -15.95 11.86
CA SER A 175 13.61 -16.82 12.11
C SER A 175 13.16 -18.17 12.67
N GLU A 176 12.26 -18.16 13.67
CA GLU A 176 11.69 -19.39 14.23
C GLU A 176 10.86 -20.16 13.20
N LEU A 177 10.03 -19.46 12.42
CA LEU A 177 9.16 -20.05 11.40
C LEU A 177 9.95 -20.77 10.30
N PHE A 178 11.05 -20.19 9.84
CA PHE A 178 11.89 -20.76 8.77
C PHE A 178 13.02 -21.65 9.29
N GLY A 179 13.21 -21.72 10.61
CA GLY A 179 14.36 -22.43 11.21
C GLY A 179 15.69 -21.74 10.89
N ALA A 180 15.67 -20.44 10.57
CA ALA A 180 16.84 -19.65 10.24
C ALA A 180 17.52 -19.12 11.51
N SER A 181 18.84 -19.14 11.54
CA SER A 181 19.66 -18.73 12.70
C SER A 181 20.15 -17.27 12.59
#